data_490f6d5bb7419980405636ae204222c8
#
_entry.id   490f6d5bb7419980405636ae204222c8
#
_cell.length_a   1.000
_cell.length_b   1.000
_cell.length_c   1.000
_cell.angle_alpha   90.00
_cell.angle_beta   90.00
_cell.angle_gamma   90.00
#
_symmetry.space_group_name_H-M   'P 1'
#
loop_
_entity.id
_entity.type
_entity.pdbx_description
1 polymer ?
#
loop_
_entity_poly.entity_id
_entity_poly.type
_entity_poly.pdbx_seq_one_letter_code
_entity_poly.pdbx_strand_id
1 'polypeptide(L)'
;DEKKFWEYTDGTKHKKQIEDFKKPLGVGEGQSELSILIVKDMLLTGFDAPVAQVMYLDRKISDHTLLQAIARVNRTNKNKFRGYIVDYYGLSDYLTEALEMFTSDDIKGALVKLIDELPKLKNAHTRVLKHFDGLDLNDLDECVLSLEDEVKRQSFQTDFQIFSKQLDIILP
;
A
#
# COMPACT_ATOMS: atom_id res chain seq x y z
N ASP A 1 -36.45 4.39 -16.97
CA ASP A 1 -35.21 3.79 -16.40
C ASP A 1 -33.95 4.09 -17.24
N GLU A 2 -34.04 4.30 -18.56
CA GLU A 2 -32.89 4.69 -19.38
C GLU A 2 -32.27 6.03 -18.94
N LYS A 3 -33.04 7.03 -18.52
CA LYS A 3 -32.53 8.33 -18.05
C LYS A 3 -31.60 8.22 -16.83
N LYS A 4 -31.77 7.21 -15.99
CA LYS A 4 -30.90 6.97 -14.83
C LYS A 4 -29.50 6.51 -15.23
N PHE A 5 -29.35 5.80 -16.34
CA PHE A 5 -28.05 5.35 -16.86
C PHE A 5 -27.26 6.44 -17.56
N TRP A 6 -27.92 7.44 -18.15
CA TRP A 6 -27.24 8.56 -18.82
C TRP A 6 -26.37 9.38 -17.87
N GLU A 7 -26.77 9.45 -16.60
CA GLU A 7 -26.00 10.18 -15.60
C GLU A 7 -24.63 9.54 -15.31
N TYR A 8 -24.50 8.23 -15.52
CA TYR A 8 -23.28 7.46 -15.32
C TYR A 8 -22.47 7.24 -16.62
N THR A 9 -23.01 7.59 -17.79
CA THR A 9 -22.36 7.39 -19.09
C THR A 9 -21.92 8.69 -19.76
N ASP A 10 -22.10 9.84 -19.10
CA ASP A 10 -21.67 11.14 -19.62
C ASP A 10 -20.14 11.25 -19.62
N GLY A 11 -19.53 11.18 -20.81
CA GLY A 11 -18.09 11.23 -20.98
C GLY A 11 -17.44 12.54 -20.51
N THR A 12 -18.19 13.64 -20.37
CA THR A 12 -17.67 14.90 -19.84
C THR A 12 -17.53 14.80 -18.32
N LYS A 13 -18.48 14.18 -17.64
CA LYS A 13 -18.39 13.87 -16.19
C LYS A 13 -17.25 12.92 -15.90
N HIS A 14 -17.04 11.89 -16.73
CA HIS A 14 -15.93 10.95 -16.57
C HIS A 14 -14.57 11.64 -16.64
N LYS A 15 -14.36 12.56 -17.58
CA LYS A 15 -13.11 13.33 -17.65
C LYS A 15 -12.86 14.12 -16.38
N LYS A 16 -13.89 14.81 -15.88
CA LYS A 16 -13.80 15.58 -14.63
C LYS A 16 -13.48 14.66 -13.44
N GLN A 17 -14.16 13.52 -13.30
CA GLN A 17 -13.93 12.54 -12.24
C GLN A 17 -12.50 12.01 -12.29
N ILE A 18 -11.97 11.72 -13.47
CA ILE A 18 -10.59 11.27 -13.67
C ILE A 18 -9.60 12.35 -13.20
N GLU A 19 -9.82 13.61 -13.55
CA GLU A 19 -8.96 14.72 -13.10
C GLU A 19 -9.11 14.98 -11.59
N ASP A 20 -10.30 14.85 -11.03
CA ASP A 20 -10.54 14.97 -9.59
C ASP A 20 -9.84 13.84 -8.81
N PHE A 21 -9.85 12.60 -9.33
CA PHE A 21 -9.15 11.48 -8.71
C PHE A 21 -7.62 11.65 -8.65
N LYS A 22 -7.03 12.45 -9.53
CA LYS A 22 -5.59 12.73 -9.54
C LYS A 22 -5.15 13.70 -8.45
N LYS A 23 -6.10 14.40 -7.82
CA LYS A 23 -5.83 15.36 -6.77
C LYS A 23 -5.59 14.65 -5.43
N PRO A 24 -4.86 15.25 -4.50
CA PRO A 24 -4.77 14.75 -3.13
C PRO A 24 -6.16 14.63 -2.49
N LEU A 25 -6.36 13.59 -1.68
CA LEU A 25 -7.62 13.36 -0.98
C LEU A 25 -7.85 14.45 0.08
N GLY A 26 -9.06 15.02 0.12
CA GLY A 26 -9.45 16.02 1.08
C GLY A 26 -10.52 16.98 0.57
N VAL A 27 -10.90 17.95 1.41
CA VAL A 27 -11.95 18.95 1.15
C VAL A 27 -11.42 20.37 0.89
N GLY A 28 -10.09 20.55 0.85
CA GLY A 28 -9.46 21.85 0.62
C GLY A 28 -9.34 22.23 -0.86
N GLU A 29 -8.88 23.44 -1.10
CA GLU A 29 -8.58 23.90 -2.46
C GLU A 29 -7.49 23.04 -3.10
N GLY A 30 -7.71 22.58 -4.34
CA GLY A 30 -6.81 21.67 -5.04
C GLY A 30 -6.89 20.20 -4.58
N GLN A 31 -7.80 19.86 -3.68
CA GLN A 31 -8.08 18.51 -3.20
C GLN A 31 -9.38 17.94 -3.80
N SER A 32 -9.62 16.66 -3.59
CA SER A 32 -10.85 15.97 -4.01
C SER A 32 -11.26 14.95 -2.97
N GLU A 33 -12.56 14.78 -2.76
CA GLU A 33 -13.13 13.73 -1.91
C GLU A 33 -13.24 12.38 -2.65
N LEU A 34 -12.93 12.35 -3.96
CA LEU A 34 -13.03 11.14 -4.77
C LEU A 34 -11.87 10.20 -4.45
N SER A 35 -12.13 9.20 -3.63
CA SER A 35 -11.15 8.24 -3.12
C SER A 35 -11.11 6.91 -3.88
N ILE A 36 -12.18 6.55 -4.59
CA ILE A 36 -12.31 5.27 -5.30
C ILE A 36 -12.73 5.51 -6.74
N LEU A 37 -12.04 4.88 -7.67
CA LEU A 37 -12.37 4.88 -9.09
C LEU A 37 -12.56 3.44 -9.56
N ILE A 38 -13.78 3.11 -10.01
CA ILE A 38 -14.11 1.77 -10.52
C ILE A 38 -14.11 1.82 -12.04
N VAL A 39 -13.24 1.02 -12.66
CA VAL A 39 -13.09 0.95 -14.11
C VAL A 39 -13.04 -0.49 -14.60
N LYS A 40 -13.44 -0.74 -15.82
CA LYS A 40 -13.31 -2.07 -16.45
C LYS A 40 -11.95 -2.21 -17.15
N ASP A 41 -11.75 -1.52 -18.24
CA ASP A 41 -10.53 -1.56 -19.08
C ASP A 41 -9.90 -0.19 -19.24
N MET A 42 -10.67 0.84 -18.97
CA MET A 42 -10.26 2.23 -19.08
C MET A 42 -9.17 2.53 -18.04
N LEU A 43 -8.22 3.38 -18.38
CA LEU A 43 -7.15 3.84 -17.49
C LEU A 43 -6.05 2.82 -17.17
N LEU A 44 -6.12 1.59 -17.65
CA LEU A 44 -5.03 0.62 -17.50
C LEU A 44 -3.78 1.06 -18.28
N THR A 45 -3.98 1.79 -19.38
CA THR A 45 -2.91 2.38 -20.18
C THR A 45 -3.04 3.90 -20.24
N GLY A 46 -1.93 4.62 -20.26
CA GLY A 46 -1.94 6.09 -20.42
C GLY A 46 -2.43 6.91 -19.21
N PHE A 47 -2.93 6.28 -18.15
CA PHE A 47 -3.38 6.99 -16.95
C PHE A 47 -2.22 7.25 -15.99
N ASP A 48 -2.11 8.48 -15.53
CA ASP A 48 -1.13 8.89 -14.55
C ASP A 48 -1.82 9.49 -13.33
N ALA A 49 -1.79 8.77 -12.21
CA ALA A 49 -2.30 9.20 -10.92
C ALA A 49 -1.35 8.73 -9.81
N PRO A 50 -0.30 9.50 -9.51
CA PRO A 50 0.64 9.16 -8.44
C PRO A 50 -0.01 9.01 -7.06
N VAL A 51 -1.17 9.63 -6.85
CA VAL A 51 -1.97 9.51 -5.61
C VAL A 51 -2.64 8.14 -5.44
N ALA A 52 -2.84 7.39 -6.54
CA ALA A 52 -3.47 6.07 -6.48
C ALA A 52 -2.57 5.09 -5.72
N GLN A 53 -2.99 4.64 -4.55
CA GLN A 53 -2.20 3.83 -3.63
C GLN A 53 -2.56 2.36 -3.69
N VAL A 54 -3.83 2.03 -3.85
CA VAL A 54 -4.33 0.65 -3.83
C VAL A 54 -5.05 0.33 -5.12
N MET A 55 -4.78 -0.85 -5.67
CA MET A 55 -5.50 -1.43 -6.80
C MET A 55 -6.21 -2.70 -6.37
N TYR A 56 -7.50 -2.77 -6.62
CA TYR A 56 -8.31 -3.97 -6.41
C TYR A 56 -8.53 -4.67 -7.74
N LEU A 57 -8.07 -5.91 -7.84
CA LEU A 57 -8.21 -6.75 -9.03
C LEU A 57 -9.38 -7.72 -8.83
N ASP A 58 -10.51 -7.44 -9.49
CA ASP A 58 -11.74 -8.25 -9.40
C ASP A 58 -12.02 -9.03 -10.70
N ARG A 59 -11.03 -9.18 -11.56
CA ARG A 59 -11.11 -9.97 -12.79
C ARG A 59 -9.73 -10.36 -13.31
N LYS A 60 -9.72 -11.37 -14.18
CA LYS A 60 -8.51 -11.72 -14.92
C LYS A 60 -8.12 -10.60 -15.89
N ILE A 61 -6.88 -10.18 -15.79
CA ILE A 61 -6.23 -9.20 -16.68
C ILE A 61 -5.09 -9.93 -17.38
N SER A 62 -4.86 -9.65 -18.66
CA SER A 62 -3.73 -10.23 -19.40
C SER A 62 -2.38 -9.71 -18.87
N ASP A 63 -1.35 -10.52 -18.99
CA ASP A 63 -0.01 -10.36 -18.43
C ASP A 63 0.56 -8.96 -18.61
N HIS A 64 0.66 -8.54 -19.86
CA HIS A 64 1.21 -7.23 -20.21
C HIS A 64 0.37 -6.06 -19.66
N THR A 65 -0.94 -6.19 -19.72
CA THR A 65 -1.88 -5.18 -19.19
C THR A 65 -1.82 -5.15 -17.68
N LEU A 66 -1.65 -6.30 -17.02
CA LEU A 66 -1.51 -6.39 -15.57
C LEU A 66 -0.24 -5.67 -15.08
N LEU A 67 0.90 -5.92 -15.71
CA LEU A 67 2.16 -5.23 -15.38
C LEU A 67 2.05 -3.72 -15.58
N GLN A 68 1.40 -3.26 -16.65
CA GLN A 68 1.16 -1.84 -16.87
C GLN A 68 0.26 -1.24 -15.80
N ALA A 69 -0.80 -1.95 -15.39
CA ALA A 69 -1.72 -1.51 -14.35
C ALA A 69 -1.01 -1.39 -12.99
N ILE A 70 -0.19 -2.39 -12.63
CA ILE A 70 0.62 -2.39 -11.41
C ILE A 70 1.57 -1.20 -11.38
N ALA A 71 2.25 -0.93 -12.49
CA ALA A 71 3.15 0.21 -12.59
C ALA A 71 2.45 1.56 -12.34
N ARG A 72 1.10 1.64 -12.52
CA ARG A 72 0.34 2.87 -12.24
C ARG A 72 0.21 3.14 -10.75
N VAL A 73 -0.06 2.11 -9.95
CA VAL A 73 -0.16 2.28 -8.48
C VAL A 73 1.18 2.23 -7.78
N ASN A 74 2.23 1.71 -8.43
CA ASN A 74 3.57 1.65 -7.82
C ASN A 74 4.42 2.91 -8.07
N ARG A 75 3.81 4.02 -8.47
CA ARG A 75 4.51 5.31 -8.58
C ARG A 75 4.69 5.94 -7.21
N THR A 76 5.88 6.46 -6.97
CA THR A 76 6.18 7.22 -5.76
C THR A 76 5.50 8.59 -5.76
N ASN A 77 5.09 9.06 -4.60
CA ASN A 77 4.55 10.39 -4.37
C ASN A 77 5.02 10.88 -2.97
N LYS A 78 4.75 12.13 -2.62
CA LYS A 78 5.30 12.83 -1.44
C LYS A 78 5.26 12.01 -0.14
N ASN A 79 4.21 11.22 0.09
CA ASN A 79 4.05 10.36 1.29
C ASN A 79 3.74 8.91 0.91
N LYS A 80 4.07 8.50 -0.32
CA LYS A 80 3.77 7.18 -0.85
C LYS A 80 5.05 6.58 -1.43
N PHE A 81 5.51 5.52 -0.82
CA PHE A 81 6.72 4.81 -1.19
C PHE A 81 6.45 3.55 -2.02
N ARG A 82 5.21 3.06 -2.02
CA ARG A 82 4.80 1.83 -2.73
C ARG A 82 3.32 1.86 -3.09
N GLY A 83 2.91 0.99 -4.00
CA GLY A 83 1.52 0.67 -4.27
C GLY A 83 1.14 -0.68 -3.67
N TYR A 84 -0.14 -0.87 -3.41
CA TYR A 84 -0.71 -2.12 -2.91
C TYR A 84 -1.64 -2.72 -3.95
N ILE A 85 -1.63 -4.04 -4.04
CA ILE A 85 -2.51 -4.79 -4.91
C ILE A 85 -3.31 -5.77 -4.07
N VAL A 86 -4.62 -5.64 -4.12
CA VAL A 86 -5.57 -6.58 -3.53
C VAL A 86 -6.13 -7.43 -4.65
N ASP A 87 -5.75 -8.67 -4.67
CA ASP A 87 -6.10 -9.61 -5.73
C ASP A 87 -7.20 -10.57 -5.26
N TYR A 88 -8.41 -10.38 -5.78
CA TYR A 88 -9.55 -11.26 -5.51
C TYR A 88 -9.64 -12.44 -6.47
N TYR A 89 -8.82 -12.46 -7.52
CA TYR A 89 -8.90 -13.45 -8.59
C TYR A 89 -7.80 -14.52 -8.53
N GLY A 90 -6.80 -14.37 -7.63
CA GLY A 90 -5.70 -15.31 -7.48
C GLY A 90 -4.63 -15.20 -8.58
N LEU A 91 -4.37 -13.99 -9.06
CA LEU A 91 -3.35 -13.71 -10.08
C LEU A 91 -1.95 -13.58 -9.50
N SER A 92 -1.80 -13.61 -8.17
CA SER A 92 -0.52 -13.35 -7.49
C SER A 92 0.58 -14.33 -7.86
N ASP A 93 0.25 -15.61 -8.02
CA ASP A 93 1.24 -16.63 -8.39
C ASP A 93 1.65 -16.48 -9.85
N TYR A 94 0.69 -16.25 -10.72
CA TYR A 94 0.90 -15.95 -12.13
C TYR A 94 1.72 -14.68 -12.37
N LEU A 95 1.47 -13.65 -11.55
CA LEU A 95 2.22 -12.40 -11.61
C LEU A 95 3.68 -12.61 -11.18
N THR A 96 3.92 -13.43 -10.17
CA THR A 96 5.28 -13.81 -9.72
C THR A 96 6.02 -14.50 -10.85
N GLU A 97 5.38 -15.45 -11.52
CA GLU A 97 5.93 -16.19 -12.66
C GLU A 97 6.21 -15.26 -13.86
N ALA A 98 5.28 -14.34 -14.17
CA ALA A 98 5.46 -13.35 -15.23
C ALA A 98 6.62 -12.39 -14.94
N LEU A 99 6.79 -11.94 -13.69
CA LEU A 99 7.89 -11.07 -13.28
C LEU A 99 9.25 -11.80 -13.30
N GLU A 100 9.28 -13.09 -12.98
CA GLU A 100 10.50 -13.91 -13.09
C GLU A 100 10.98 -14.07 -14.53
N MET A 101 10.08 -14.07 -15.51
CA MET A 101 10.41 -14.10 -16.94
C MET A 101 11.00 -12.77 -17.44
N PHE A 102 10.64 -11.65 -16.82
CA PHE A 102 11.20 -10.33 -17.13
C PHE A 102 12.45 -10.06 -16.29
N THR A 103 13.51 -10.81 -16.53
CA THR A 103 14.80 -10.83 -15.83
C THR A 103 15.54 -9.49 -15.84
N SER A 104 15.08 -8.49 -15.12
CA SER A 104 15.97 -7.46 -14.59
C SER A 104 16.07 -7.66 -13.08
N ASP A 105 17.29 -7.61 -12.53
CA ASP A 105 17.52 -7.70 -11.08
C ASP A 105 16.74 -6.64 -10.29
N ASP A 106 16.31 -5.57 -10.95
CA ASP A 106 15.47 -4.49 -10.41
C ASP A 106 14.04 -4.92 -10.10
N ILE A 107 13.55 -6.05 -10.63
CA ILE A 107 12.18 -6.53 -10.43
C ILE A 107 12.14 -7.69 -9.42
N LYS A 108 13.26 -8.38 -9.18
CA LYS A 108 13.36 -9.41 -8.16
C LYS A 108 13.09 -8.80 -6.78
N GLY A 109 11.99 -9.22 -6.16
CA GLY A 109 11.55 -8.71 -4.86
C GLY A 109 10.61 -7.49 -4.94
N ALA A 110 10.17 -7.08 -6.13
CA ALA A 110 9.20 -5.98 -6.30
C ALA A 110 7.81 -6.34 -5.74
N LEU A 111 7.49 -7.62 -5.62
CA LEU A 111 6.25 -8.11 -5.01
C LEU A 111 6.55 -8.80 -3.69
N VAL A 112 5.99 -8.26 -2.63
CA VAL A 112 6.02 -8.85 -1.30
C VAL A 112 4.63 -9.33 -0.96
N LYS A 113 4.48 -10.63 -0.70
CA LYS A 113 3.21 -11.18 -0.20
C LYS A 113 3.06 -10.76 1.25
N LEU A 114 2.06 -9.94 1.56
CA LEU A 114 1.81 -9.43 2.92
C LEU A 114 1.64 -10.56 3.93
N ILE A 115 1.11 -11.71 3.52
CA ILE A 115 0.96 -12.87 4.39
C ILE A 115 2.31 -13.41 4.90
N ASP A 116 3.38 -13.28 4.10
CA ASP A 116 4.72 -13.71 4.47
C ASP A 116 5.41 -12.69 5.40
N GLU A 117 4.92 -11.46 5.42
CA GLU A 117 5.42 -10.39 6.29
C GLU A 117 4.76 -10.38 7.68
N LEU A 118 3.55 -10.93 7.83
CA LEU A 118 2.85 -11.00 9.11
C LEU A 118 3.65 -11.71 10.22
N PRO A 119 4.30 -12.88 9.98
CA PRO A 119 5.16 -13.50 10.98
C PRO A 119 6.35 -12.63 11.37
N LYS A 120 6.94 -11.89 10.42
CA LYS A 120 8.07 -11.00 10.67
C LYS A 120 7.64 -9.83 11.54
N LEU A 121 6.48 -9.21 11.24
CA LEU A 121 5.90 -8.15 12.08
C LEU A 121 5.63 -8.66 13.50
N LYS A 122 5.00 -9.85 13.62
CA LYS A 122 4.72 -10.45 14.93
C LYS A 122 5.99 -10.69 15.74
N ASN A 123 7.04 -11.19 15.11
CA ASN A 123 8.33 -11.40 15.75
C ASN A 123 8.98 -10.07 16.17
N ALA A 124 8.96 -9.06 15.32
CA ALA A 124 9.47 -7.73 15.63
C ALA A 124 8.71 -7.10 16.80
N HIS A 125 7.38 -7.18 16.81
CA HIS A 125 6.53 -6.72 17.92
C HIS A 125 6.87 -7.41 19.23
N THR A 126 7.01 -8.75 19.20
CA THR A 126 7.39 -9.51 20.39
C THR A 126 8.77 -9.08 20.95
N ARG A 127 9.72 -8.78 20.05
CA ARG A 127 11.05 -8.29 20.48
C ARG A 127 10.97 -6.93 21.16
N VAL A 128 10.17 -6.01 20.61
CA VAL A 128 9.93 -4.69 21.24
C VAL A 128 9.32 -4.85 22.62
N LEU A 129 8.30 -5.70 22.79
CA LEU A 129 7.62 -5.91 24.06
C LEU A 129 8.54 -6.54 25.12
N LYS A 130 9.50 -7.39 24.74
CA LYS A 130 10.46 -8.00 25.67
C LYS A 130 11.31 -7.00 26.45
N HIS A 131 11.50 -5.78 25.94
CA HIS A 131 12.21 -4.73 26.68
C HIS A 131 11.45 -4.27 27.95
N PHE A 132 10.16 -4.58 28.02
CA PHE A 132 9.25 -4.20 29.09
C PHE A 132 8.71 -5.41 29.85
N ASP A 133 9.36 -6.57 29.73
CA ASP A 133 8.95 -7.78 30.45
C ASP A 133 8.92 -7.52 31.95
N GLY A 134 7.76 -7.80 32.59
CA GLY A 134 7.53 -7.62 34.02
C GLY A 134 7.08 -6.23 34.43
N LEU A 135 6.90 -5.29 33.51
CA LEU A 135 6.39 -3.95 33.76
C LEU A 135 4.91 -3.84 33.36
N ASP A 136 4.19 -2.91 33.99
CA ASP A 136 2.85 -2.53 33.55
C ASP A 136 2.97 -1.60 32.32
N LEU A 137 2.55 -2.09 31.15
CA LEU A 137 2.59 -1.31 29.90
C LEU A 137 1.65 -0.09 29.91
N ASN A 138 0.74 0.04 30.88
CA ASN A 138 -0.09 1.22 31.06
C ASN A 138 0.61 2.30 31.90
N ASP A 139 1.66 1.94 32.62
CA ASP A 139 2.52 2.89 33.34
C ASP A 139 3.67 3.34 32.41
N LEU A 140 3.42 4.46 31.72
CA LEU A 140 4.41 5.00 30.78
C LEU A 140 5.67 5.49 31.46
N ASP A 141 5.56 6.00 32.70
CA ASP A 141 6.71 6.52 33.43
C ASP A 141 7.64 5.37 33.83
N GLU A 142 7.11 4.25 34.30
CA GLU A 142 7.88 3.05 34.61
C GLU A 142 8.56 2.49 33.34
N CYS A 143 7.82 2.44 32.21
CA CYS A 143 8.38 2.01 30.94
C CYS A 143 9.53 2.92 30.47
N VAL A 144 9.39 4.23 30.58
CA VAL A 144 10.44 5.19 30.20
C VAL A 144 11.66 5.04 31.11
N LEU A 145 11.47 4.97 32.43
CA LEU A 145 12.56 4.77 33.39
C LEU A 145 13.33 3.46 33.14
N SER A 146 12.65 2.43 32.69
CA SER A 146 13.30 1.15 32.35
C SER A 146 14.30 1.26 31.20
N LEU A 147 14.24 2.32 30.40
CA LEU A 147 15.12 2.61 29.26
C LEU A 147 16.20 3.67 29.57
N GLU A 148 16.43 4.02 30.86
CA GLU A 148 17.49 4.96 31.26
C GLU A 148 18.89 4.42 30.94
N ASP A 149 19.09 3.11 31.06
CA ASP A 149 20.35 2.47 30.65
C ASP A 149 20.58 2.63 29.15
N GLU A 150 21.77 3.13 28.78
CA GLU A 150 22.09 3.46 27.39
C GLU A 150 22.10 2.22 26.49
N VAL A 151 22.62 1.10 26.95
CA VAL A 151 22.70 -0.16 26.17
C VAL A 151 21.29 -0.69 25.92
N LYS A 152 20.46 -0.68 26.96
CA LYS A 152 19.05 -1.11 26.85
C LYS A 152 18.28 -0.21 25.91
N ARG A 153 18.46 1.10 26.00
CA ARG A 153 17.82 2.10 25.12
C ARG A 153 18.22 1.92 23.65
N GLN A 154 19.50 1.70 23.35
CA GLN A 154 19.98 1.46 21.99
C GLN A 154 19.42 0.14 21.42
N SER A 155 19.34 -0.91 22.24
CA SER A 155 18.75 -2.18 21.86
C SER A 155 17.26 -2.02 21.52
N PHE A 156 16.51 -1.34 22.39
CA PHE A 156 15.09 -1.01 22.15
C PHE A 156 14.91 -0.20 20.86
N GLN A 157 15.72 0.83 20.65
CA GLN A 157 15.66 1.66 19.45
C GLN A 157 15.85 0.85 18.17
N THR A 158 16.79 -0.10 18.19
CA THR A 158 17.04 -0.99 17.05
C THR A 158 15.85 -1.89 16.78
N ASP A 159 15.28 -2.53 17.81
CA ASP A 159 14.11 -3.40 17.65
C ASP A 159 12.86 -2.62 17.24
N PHE A 160 12.68 -1.41 17.77
CA PHE A 160 11.57 -0.54 17.39
C PHE A 160 11.67 -0.06 15.94
N GLN A 161 12.88 0.25 15.45
CA GLN A 161 13.09 0.59 14.03
C GLN A 161 12.72 -0.58 13.10
N ILE A 162 13.08 -1.81 13.50
CA ILE A 162 12.72 -3.03 12.74
C ILE A 162 11.21 -3.19 12.74
N PHE A 163 10.56 -3.05 13.90
CA PHE A 163 9.11 -3.13 14.02
C PHE A 163 8.41 -2.08 13.16
N SER A 164 8.83 -0.82 13.24
CA SER A 164 8.25 0.26 12.44
C SER A 164 8.36 0.01 10.93
N LYS A 165 9.53 -0.46 10.48
CA LYS A 165 9.69 -0.85 9.06
C LYS A 165 8.77 -1.99 8.64
N GLN A 166 8.59 -3.00 9.49
CA GLN A 166 7.67 -4.11 9.20
C GLN A 166 6.21 -3.65 9.22
N LEU A 167 5.88 -2.74 10.12
CA LEU A 167 4.53 -2.15 10.18
C LEU A 167 4.21 -1.35 8.91
N ASP A 168 5.16 -0.53 8.43
CA ASP A 168 5.04 0.24 7.19
C ASP A 168 4.91 -0.65 5.94
N ILE A 169 5.37 -1.91 5.99
CA ILE A 169 5.17 -2.87 4.90
C ILE A 169 3.73 -3.37 4.86
N ILE A 170 3.08 -3.50 5.98
CA ILE A 170 1.76 -4.13 6.13
C ILE A 170 0.63 -3.10 6.12
N LEU A 171 0.86 -1.95 6.76
CA LEU A 171 -0.12 -0.86 6.80
C LEU A 171 0.10 0.12 5.65
N PRO A 172 -0.96 0.46 4.90
CA PRO A 172 -0.92 1.44 3.82
C PRO A 172 -0.78 2.87 4.33
#